data_04132b83d285fa874de71f04df46d259
#
_entry.id   04132b83d285fa874de71f04df46d259
#
_cell.length_a   1.000
_cell.length_b   1.000
_cell.length_c   1.000
_cell.angle_alpha   90.00
_cell.angle_beta   90.00
_cell.angle_gamma   90.00
#
_symmetry.space_group_name_H-M   'P 1'
#
loop_
_entity.id
_entity.type
_entity.pdbx_description
1 polymer ?
#
loop_
_entity_poly.entity_id
_entity_poly.type
_entity_poly.pdbx_seq_one_letter_code
_entity_poly.pdbx_strand_id
1 'polypeptide(L)'
;MLLCVETARIAELLAPFLGSHSLSEHQLISISTYIDLLLKWNARMNLTAVRNPEQIVERHFGEALFAARHLLTQESAISVADVGSGAGFPGIPLKIYASNLKLTLIEAQGKKATFLREVARTLHLTEVNVFANRADQWGAKAELVTLRAVEKFEDMLPVASTLVSSGGRLALLVGERQLGRAEGILPGNWLPTV
;
A
#
# COMPACT_ATOMS: atom_id res chain seq x y z
N MET A 1 -17.64 -14.96 -13.24
CA MET A 1 -17.97 -13.88 -12.28
C MET A 1 -17.72 -12.58 -13.02
N LEU A 2 -18.73 -11.73 -13.23
CA LEU A 2 -18.53 -10.41 -13.84
C LEU A 2 -17.70 -9.59 -12.87
N LEU A 3 -16.57 -9.08 -13.33
CA LEU A 3 -15.70 -8.17 -12.56
C LEU A 3 -16.40 -6.81 -12.43
N CYS A 4 -16.27 -6.17 -11.28
CA CYS A 4 -16.90 -4.87 -11.00
C CYS A 4 -16.33 -3.74 -11.89
N VAL A 5 -15.04 -3.86 -12.28
CA VAL A 5 -14.38 -2.99 -13.27
C VAL A 5 -13.61 -3.88 -14.25
N GLU A 6 -13.81 -3.68 -15.54
CA GLU A 6 -13.08 -4.40 -16.56
C GLU A 6 -11.60 -4.00 -16.60
N THR A 7 -10.74 -4.95 -16.93
CA THR A 7 -9.28 -4.73 -16.95
C THR A 7 -8.84 -3.62 -17.89
N ALA A 8 -9.49 -3.51 -19.06
CA ALA A 8 -9.22 -2.43 -20.00
C ALA A 8 -9.50 -1.05 -19.37
N ARG A 9 -10.62 -0.93 -18.65
CA ARG A 9 -10.98 0.32 -17.95
C ARG A 9 -10.02 0.64 -16.83
N ILE A 10 -9.56 -0.36 -16.08
CA ILE A 10 -8.53 -0.19 -15.04
C ILE A 10 -7.23 0.33 -15.67
N ALA A 11 -6.80 -0.23 -16.81
CA ALA A 11 -5.59 0.21 -17.49
C ALA A 11 -5.68 1.69 -17.93
N GLU A 12 -6.82 2.11 -18.50
CA GLU A 12 -7.08 3.50 -18.87
C GLU A 12 -6.97 4.45 -17.67
N LEU A 13 -7.66 4.12 -16.58
CA LEU A 13 -7.69 4.96 -15.38
C LEU A 13 -6.32 5.06 -14.68
N LEU A 14 -5.49 4.01 -14.78
CA LEU A 14 -4.17 3.98 -14.16
C LEU A 14 -3.05 4.56 -15.03
N ALA A 15 -3.26 4.71 -16.34
CA ALA A 15 -2.24 5.22 -17.26
C ALA A 15 -1.59 6.55 -16.81
N PRO A 16 -2.30 7.56 -16.29
CA PRO A 16 -1.71 8.81 -15.83
C PRO A 16 -0.71 8.62 -14.66
N PHE A 17 -0.90 7.59 -13.83
CA PHE A 17 -0.09 7.33 -12.64
C PHE A 17 1.15 6.50 -12.95
N LEU A 18 1.12 5.72 -14.01
CA LEU A 18 2.19 4.78 -14.39
C LEU A 18 3.28 5.42 -15.27
N GLY A 19 3.00 6.55 -15.92
CA GLY A 19 3.94 7.19 -16.85
C GLY A 19 4.25 6.29 -18.05
N SER A 20 5.52 5.92 -18.23
CA SER A 20 5.96 5.01 -19.30
C SER A 20 5.82 3.52 -18.96
N HIS A 21 5.43 3.18 -17.73
CA HIS A 21 5.26 1.79 -17.31
C HIS A 21 3.87 1.30 -17.66
N SER A 22 3.75 -0.03 -17.83
CA SER A 22 2.47 -0.69 -18.04
C SER A 22 2.30 -1.84 -17.06
N LEU A 23 1.06 -2.21 -16.80
CA LEU A 23 0.72 -3.40 -16.02
C LEU A 23 0.40 -4.55 -16.98
N SER A 24 0.83 -5.75 -16.62
CA SER A 24 0.45 -6.97 -17.32
C SER A 24 -1.04 -7.27 -17.11
N GLU A 25 -1.61 -8.10 -17.97
CA GLU A 25 -3.00 -8.56 -17.82
C GLU A 25 -3.23 -9.24 -16.47
N HIS A 26 -2.28 -10.03 -15.99
CA HIS A 26 -2.36 -10.66 -14.68
C HIS A 26 -2.42 -9.63 -13.53
N GLN A 27 -1.66 -8.55 -13.61
CA GLN A 27 -1.71 -7.47 -12.61
C GLN A 27 -3.06 -6.74 -12.66
N LEU A 28 -3.60 -6.47 -13.84
CA LEU A 28 -4.92 -5.85 -14.02
C LEU A 28 -6.05 -6.74 -13.47
N ILE A 29 -6.00 -8.04 -13.72
CA ILE A 29 -6.94 -9.03 -13.15
C ILE A 29 -6.83 -9.04 -11.62
N SER A 30 -5.62 -8.99 -11.08
CA SER A 30 -5.40 -8.93 -9.63
C SER A 30 -6.01 -7.67 -9.01
N ILE A 31 -5.86 -6.52 -9.66
CA ILE A 31 -6.48 -5.25 -9.22
C ILE A 31 -8.01 -5.36 -9.24
N SER A 32 -8.59 -5.86 -10.32
CA SER A 32 -10.05 -6.02 -10.44
C SER A 32 -10.60 -6.95 -9.36
N THR A 33 -9.94 -8.10 -9.15
CA THR A 33 -10.32 -9.07 -8.09
C THR A 33 -10.21 -8.44 -6.70
N TYR A 34 -9.18 -7.62 -6.47
CA TYR A 34 -9.01 -6.92 -5.20
C TYR A 34 -10.12 -5.90 -4.96
N ILE A 35 -10.55 -5.17 -5.98
CA ILE A 35 -11.67 -4.22 -5.87
C ILE A 35 -12.95 -4.95 -5.48
N ASP A 36 -13.26 -6.10 -6.10
CA ASP A 36 -14.42 -6.91 -5.77
C ASP A 36 -14.40 -7.36 -4.30
N LEU A 37 -13.26 -7.84 -3.81
CA LEU A 37 -13.08 -8.20 -2.41
C LEU A 37 -13.26 -6.99 -1.48
N LEU A 38 -12.62 -5.86 -1.82
CA LEU A 38 -12.69 -4.64 -1.04
C LEU A 38 -14.13 -4.16 -0.89
N LEU A 39 -14.90 -4.12 -1.95
CA LEU A 39 -16.30 -3.70 -1.94
C LEU A 39 -17.17 -4.65 -1.12
N LYS A 40 -16.97 -5.97 -1.27
CA LYS A 40 -17.67 -6.99 -0.49
C LYS A 40 -17.44 -6.85 1.01
N TRP A 41 -16.19 -6.63 1.42
CA TRP A 41 -15.84 -6.45 2.82
C TRP A 41 -16.26 -5.07 3.34
N ASN A 42 -16.14 -4.03 2.49
CA ASN A 42 -16.51 -2.65 2.87
C ASN A 42 -18.01 -2.50 3.16
N ALA A 43 -18.85 -3.38 2.63
CA ALA A 43 -20.27 -3.43 2.96
C ALA A 43 -20.55 -3.78 4.44
N ARG A 44 -19.59 -4.42 5.12
CA ARG A 44 -19.71 -4.88 6.52
C ARG A 44 -18.71 -4.21 7.47
N MET A 45 -17.66 -3.61 6.90
CA MET A 45 -16.58 -2.96 7.63
C MET A 45 -16.20 -1.67 6.91
N ASN A 46 -15.90 -0.63 7.63
CA ASN A 46 -15.43 0.64 7.05
C ASN A 46 -13.92 0.53 6.72
N LEU A 47 -13.59 -0.17 5.63
CA LEU A 47 -12.23 -0.28 5.12
C LEU A 47 -11.80 0.99 4.39
N THR A 48 -12.72 1.59 3.63
CA THR A 48 -12.53 2.85 2.92
C THR A 48 -13.85 3.62 2.82
N ALA A 49 -13.76 4.95 2.81
CA ALA A 49 -14.91 5.82 2.54
C ALA A 49 -15.29 5.85 1.05
N VAL A 50 -14.37 5.50 0.15
CA VAL A 50 -14.59 5.46 -1.30
C VAL A 50 -15.35 4.18 -1.65
N ARG A 51 -16.52 4.32 -2.29
CA ARG A 51 -17.41 3.20 -2.64
C ARG A 51 -17.58 2.99 -4.14
N ASN A 52 -17.27 4.00 -4.94
CA ASN A 52 -17.30 3.89 -6.40
C ASN A 52 -16.05 3.13 -6.87
N PRO A 53 -16.19 2.04 -7.66
CA PRO A 53 -15.08 1.20 -8.09
C PRO A 53 -14.01 1.95 -8.90
N GLU A 54 -14.40 2.83 -9.83
CA GLU A 54 -13.45 3.62 -10.62
C GLU A 54 -12.68 4.63 -9.75
N GLN A 55 -13.36 5.25 -8.78
CA GLN A 55 -12.69 6.11 -7.80
C GLN A 55 -11.72 5.34 -6.90
N ILE A 56 -11.99 4.06 -6.60
CA ILE A 56 -11.04 3.20 -5.90
C ILE A 56 -9.79 2.99 -6.76
N VAL A 57 -9.96 2.75 -8.07
CA VAL A 57 -8.84 2.64 -9.02
C VAL A 57 -7.99 3.90 -8.99
N GLU A 58 -8.59 5.06 -9.23
CA GLU A 58 -7.85 6.33 -9.33
C GLU A 58 -7.20 6.73 -8.01
N ARG A 59 -7.97 6.74 -6.90
CA ARG A 59 -7.51 7.30 -5.63
C ARG A 59 -6.63 6.37 -4.82
N HIS A 60 -6.91 5.06 -4.84
CA HIS A 60 -6.16 4.12 -4.01
C HIS A 60 -5.07 3.41 -4.80
N PHE A 61 -5.42 2.83 -5.95
CA PHE A 61 -4.41 2.19 -6.79
C PHE A 61 -3.54 3.21 -7.52
N GLY A 62 -4.12 4.29 -8.07
CA GLY A 62 -3.38 5.35 -8.75
C GLY A 62 -2.29 5.94 -7.86
N GLU A 63 -2.65 6.39 -6.66
CA GLU A 63 -1.70 6.93 -5.67
C GLU A 63 -0.61 5.90 -5.29
N ALA A 64 -1.00 4.66 -5.02
CA ALA A 64 -0.06 3.62 -4.63
C ALA A 64 0.88 3.23 -5.77
N LEU A 65 0.40 3.14 -7.02
CA LEU A 65 1.22 2.81 -8.18
C LEU A 65 2.09 3.99 -8.63
N PHE A 66 1.61 5.21 -8.45
CA PHE A 66 2.44 6.40 -8.61
C PHE A 66 3.63 6.36 -7.64
N ALA A 67 3.39 6.07 -6.36
CA ALA A 67 4.47 5.87 -5.40
C ALA A 67 5.38 4.69 -5.78
N ALA A 68 4.80 3.57 -6.25
CA ALA A 68 5.55 2.39 -6.66
C ALA A 68 6.62 2.72 -7.71
N ARG A 69 6.26 3.40 -8.79
CA ARG A 69 7.20 3.73 -9.88
C ARG A 69 8.35 4.66 -9.45
N HIS A 70 8.16 5.44 -8.37
CA HIS A 70 9.22 6.32 -7.84
C HIS A 70 10.09 5.63 -6.79
N LEU A 71 9.58 4.60 -6.14
CA LEU A 71 10.25 3.90 -5.06
C LEU A 71 10.92 2.60 -5.50
N LEU A 72 10.41 1.97 -6.56
CA LEU A 72 10.70 0.60 -6.96
C LEU A 72 10.90 0.48 -8.47
N THR A 73 11.56 -0.58 -8.89
CA THR A 73 11.41 -1.16 -10.23
C THR A 73 10.47 -2.37 -10.15
N GLN A 74 9.97 -2.85 -11.27
CA GLN A 74 9.12 -4.06 -11.29
C GLN A 74 9.88 -5.33 -10.86
N GLU A 75 11.22 -5.33 -10.96
CA GLU A 75 12.12 -6.41 -10.55
C GLU A 75 12.59 -6.29 -9.09
N SER A 76 12.22 -5.23 -8.38
CA SER A 76 12.65 -5.01 -7.00
C SER A 76 12.30 -6.21 -6.10
N ALA A 77 13.28 -6.66 -5.33
CA ALA A 77 13.18 -7.82 -4.44
C ALA A 77 13.52 -7.46 -2.98
N ILE A 78 13.22 -6.24 -2.59
CA ILE A 78 13.48 -5.70 -1.26
C ILE A 78 12.40 -6.06 -0.24
N SER A 79 12.72 -5.91 1.04
CA SER A 79 11.75 -5.99 2.14
C SER A 79 10.97 -4.70 2.27
N VAL A 80 9.64 -4.82 2.35
CA VAL A 80 8.70 -3.69 2.52
C VAL A 80 7.84 -3.92 3.75
N ALA A 81 7.70 -2.92 4.60
CA ALA A 81 6.75 -2.91 5.70
C ALA A 81 5.73 -1.78 5.50
N ASP A 82 4.47 -2.13 5.40
CA ASP A 82 3.37 -1.18 5.28
C ASP A 82 2.71 -0.99 6.64
N VAL A 83 2.89 0.19 7.24
CA VAL A 83 2.48 0.48 8.61
C VAL A 83 1.07 1.07 8.66
N GLY A 84 0.19 0.39 9.41
CA GLY A 84 -1.22 0.75 9.44
C GLY A 84 -1.91 0.43 8.13
N SER A 85 -1.67 -0.76 7.58
CA SER A 85 -2.06 -1.16 6.23
C SER A 85 -3.55 -0.99 5.93
N GLY A 86 -4.42 -1.05 6.92
CA GLY A 86 -5.85 -0.81 6.77
C GLY A 86 -6.50 -1.73 5.74
N ALA A 87 -6.91 -1.13 4.64
CA ALA A 87 -7.41 -1.85 3.48
C ALA A 87 -6.29 -2.37 2.56
N GLY A 88 -5.01 -2.32 2.95
CA GLY A 88 -3.86 -2.84 2.20
C GLY A 88 -3.18 -1.84 1.25
N PHE A 89 -3.42 -0.55 1.45
CA PHE A 89 -2.82 0.52 0.63
C PHE A 89 -1.77 1.32 1.40
N PRO A 90 -0.54 1.48 0.87
CA PRO A 90 -0.13 1.12 -0.49
C PRO A 90 0.43 -0.30 -0.65
N GLY A 91 0.62 -1.08 0.44
CA GLY A 91 1.41 -2.31 0.45
C GLY A 91 1.02 -3.33 -0.63
N ILE A 92 -0.26 -3.69 -0.76
CA ILE A 92 -0.70 -4.69 -1.75
C ILE A 92 -0.52 -4.20 -3.20
N PRO A 93 -0.89 -2.96 -3.59
CA PRO A 93 -0.55 -2.44 -4.91
C PRO A 93 0.95 -2.42 -5.23
N LEU A 94 1.82 -2.10 -4.24
CA LEU A 94 3.27 -2.21 -4.40
C LEU A 94 3.69 -3.64 -4.75
N LYS A 95 3.11 -4.64 -4.05
CA LYS A 95 3.36 -6.06 -4.30
C LYS A 95 2.83 -6.54 -5.65
N ILE A 96 1.68 -6.02 -6.09
CA ILE A 96 1.16 -6.29 -7.44
C ILE A 96 2.10 -5.70 -8.50
N TYR A 97 2.64 -4.49 -8.28
CA TYR A 97 3.57 -3.83 -9.19
C TYR A 97 4.91 -4.55 -9.29
N ALA A 98 5.50 -4.94 -8.14
CA ALA A 98 6.78 -5.62 -8.04
C ALA A 98 6.61 -6.95 -7.28
N SER A 99 6.41 -8.04 -8.01
CA SER A 99 6.02 -9.35 -7.46
C SER A 99 7.08 -10.01 -6.56
N ASN A 100 8.34 -9.58 -6.67
CA ASN A 100 9.45 -10.14 -5.89
C ASN A 100 9.64 -9.50 -4.50
N LEU A 101 8.83 -8.49 -4.14
CA LEU A 101 8.91 -7.86 -2.83
C LEU A 101 8.61 -8.86 -1.71
N LYS A 102 9.32 -8.72 -0.58
CA LYS A 102 8.98 -9.38 0.69
C LYS A 102 8.15 -8.40 1.51
N LEU A 103 6.83 -8.54 1.46
CA LEU A 103 5.88 -7.58 2.04
C LEU A 103 5.42 -8.02 3.43
N THR A 104 5.53 -7.13 4.41
CA THR A 104 4.83 -7.26 5.70
C THR A 104 3.78 -6.16 5.83
N LEU A 105 2.53 -6.57 5.94
CA LEU A 105 1.39 -5.70 6.22
C LEU A 105 1.19 -5.64 7.73
N ILE A 106 1.37 -4.47 8.34
CA ILE A 106 1.26 -4.27 9.79
C ILE A 106 -0.08 -3.62 10.09
N GLU A 107 -0.98 -4.35 10.76
CA GLU A 107 -2.34 -3.89 11.04
C GLU A 107 -2.83 -4.42 12.38
N ALA A 108 -3.09 -3.50 13.32
CA ALA A 108 -3.49 -3.88 14.69
C ALA A 108 -4.94 -4.36 14.81
N GLN A 109 -5.82 -3.95 13.90
CA GLN A 109 -7.23 -4.34 13.96
C GLN A 109 -7.43 -5.73 13.34
N GLY A 110 -7.75 -6.72 14.19
CA GLY A 110 -7.85 -8.12 13.79
C GLY A 110 -8.78 -8.39 12.59
N LYS A 111 -9.90 -7.67 12.48
CA LYS A 111 -10.80 -7.79 11.32
C LYS A 111 -10.17 -7.30 10.03
N LYS A 112 -9.43 -6.20 10.06
CA LYS A 112 -8.67 -5.70 8.90
C LYS A 112 -7.53 -6.64 8.55
N ALA A 113 -6.81 -7.16 9.54
CA ALA A 113 -5.78 -8.17 9.32
C ALA A 113 -6.33 -9.46 8.67
N THR A 114 -7.54 -9.87 9.02
CA THR A 114 -8.22 -11.00 8.36
C THR A 114 -8.53 -10.69 6.90
N PHE A 115 -9.02 -9.49 6.60
CA PHE A 115 -9.22 -9.04 5.22
C PHE A 115 -7.92 -9.08 4.41
N LEU A 116 -6.82 -8.56 4.97
CA LEU A 116 -5.52 -8.55 4.29
C LEU A 116 -5.04 -9.97 3.95
N ARG A 117 -5.22 -10.93 4.87
CA ARG A 117 -4.89 -12.34 4.60
C ARG A 117 -5.77 -12.93 3.49
N GLU A 118 -7.07 -12.59 3.48
CA GLU A 118 -7.97 -13.04 2.40
C GLU A 118 -7.54 -12.48 1.05
N VAL A 119 -7.20 -11.19 0.97
CA VAL A 119 -6.69 -10.58 -0.26
C VAL A 119 -5.41 -11.28 -0.72
N ALA A 120 -4.41 -11.41 0.15
CA ALA A 120 -3.14 -12.05 -0.19
C ALA A 120 -3.35 -13.48 -0.72
N ARG A 121 -4.22 -14.27 -0.06
CA ARG A 121 -4.57 -15.63 -0.47
C ARG A 121 -5.30 -15.66 -1.82
N THR A 122 -6.29 -14.79 -2.01
CA THR A 122 -7.13 -14.79 -3.24
C THR A 122 -6.35 -14.33 -4.46
N LEU A 123 -5.43 -13.39 -4.28
CA LEU A 123 -4.54 -12.91 -5.35
C LEU A 123 -3.29 -13.80 -5.52
N HIS A 124 -3.18 -14.89 -4.77
CA HIS A 124 -2.02 -15.80 -4.78
C HIS A 124 -0.68 -15.07 -4.59
N LEU A 125 -0.65 -14.01 -3.76
CA LEU A 125 0.58 -13.26 -3.50
C LEU A 125 1.52 -14.08 -2.62
N THR A 126 2.71 -14.36 -3.12
CA THR A 126 3.80 -15.00 -2.38
C THR A 126 4.58 -14.00 -1.55
N GLU A 127 5.34 -14.44 -0.54
CA GLU A 127 6.19 -13.57 0.30
C GLU A 127 5.42 -12.38 0.92
N VAL A 128 4.15 -12.60 1.30
CA VAL A 128 3.32 -11.61 2.02
C VAL A 128 3.03 -12.14 3.43
N ASN A 129 3.43 -11.36 4.43
CA ASN A 129 3.13 -11.60 5.82
C ASN A 129 2.14 -10.56 6.35
N VAL A 130 1.21 -10.95 7.22
CA VAL A 130 0.30 -10.04 7.91
C VAL A 130 0.58 -10.09 9.40
N PHE A 131 1.27 -9.07 9.89
CA PHE A 131 1.54 -8.88 11.31
C PHE A 131 0.33 -8.20 11.98
N ALA A 132 -0.49 -9.03 12.63
CA ALA A 132 -1.75 -8.60 13.23
C ALA A 132 -1.55 -8.04 14.65
N ASN A 133 -0.71 -7.01 14.78
CA ASN A 133 -0.43 -6.35 16.03
C ASN A 133 0.06 -4.90 15.79
N ARG A 134 0.36 -4.17 16.85
CA ARG A 134 0.88 -2.80 16.79
C ARG A 134 2.27 -2.77 16.17
N ALA A 135 2.57 -1.71 15.42
CA ALA A 135 3.84 -1.57 14.72
C ALA A 135 5.06 -1.51 15.68
N ASP A 136 4.90 -0.94 16.87
CA ASP A 136 5.94 -0.90 17.90
C ASP A 136 6.33 -2.29 18.48
N GLN A 137 5.53 -3.32 18.19
CA GLN A 137 5.78 -4.70 18.57
C GLN A 137 6.38 -5.54 17.44
N TRP A 138 6.52 -4.97 16.24
CA TRP A 138 7.16 -5.67 15.14
C TRP A 138 8.69 -5.60 15.28
N GLY A 139 9.28 -6.69 15.74
CA GLY A 139 10.70 -6.77 16.11
C GLY A 139 11.69 -6.86 14.94
N ALA A 140 11.25 -6.55 13.70
CA ALA A 140 12.08 -6.57 12.51
C ALA A 140 12.18 -5.18 11.84
N LYS A 141 12.99 -5.08 10.78
CA LYS A 141 13.17 -3.88 9.97
C LYS A 141 12.98 -4.19 8.50
N ALA A 142 12.66 -3.17 7.72
CA ALA A 142 12.49 -3.27 6.27
C ALA A 142 13.32 -2.20 5.53
N GLU A 143 13.68 -2.50 4.29
CA GLU A 143 14.41 -1.58 3.41
C GLU A 143 13.53 -0.42 2.92
N LEU A 144 12.22 -0.68 2.83
CA LEU A 144 11.22 0.35 2.57
C LEU A 144 10.09 0.23 3.59
N VAL A 145 9.82 1.30 4.31
CA VAL A 145 8.67 1.41 5.21
C VAL A 145 7.69 2.40 4.60
N THR A 146 6.42 2.04 4.50
CA THR A 146 5.36 2.92 3.97
C THR A 146 4.39 3.32 5.06
N LEU A 147 3.91 4.56 4.99
CA LEU A 147 2.92 5.13 5.90
C LEU A 147 1.91 5.95 5.11
N ARG A 148 0.61 5.57 5.17
CA ARG A 148 -0.47 6.26 4.48
C ARG A 148 -1.72 6.33 5.35
N ALA A 149 -2.29 7.54 5.47
CA ALA A 149 -3.59 7.80 6.10
C ALA A 149 -3.79 7.11 7.47
N VAL A 150 -2.74 7.03 8.30
CA VAL A 150 -2.83 6.43 9.64
C VAL A 150 -3.46 7.40 10.63
N GLU A 151 -4.27 6.86 11.52
CA GLU A 151 -4.71 7.59 12.71
C GLU A 151 -3.50 7.95 13.58
N LYS A 152 -3.52 9.14 14.21
CA LYS A 152 -2.41 9.63 15.04
C LYS A 152 -1.07 9.62 14.31
N PHE A 153 -1.07 10.22 13.11
CA PHE A 153 0.09 10.26 12.23
C PHE A 153 1.38 10.67 12.95
N GLU A 154 1.32 11.70 13.80
CA GLU A 154 2.46 12.24 14.52
C GLU A 154 3.06 11.23 15.52
N ASP A 155 2.21 10.43 16.18
CA ASP A 155 2.67 9.36 17.10
C ASP A 155 3.26 8.17 16.33
N MET A 156 2.72 7.88 15.16
CA MET A 156 3.15 6.73 14.35
C MET A 156 4.43 6.98 13.57
N LEU A 157 4.74 8.23 13.28
CA LEU A 157 5.89 8.60 12.46
C LEU A 157 7.25 8.19 13.11
N PRO A 158 7.51 8.48 14.40
CA PRO A 158 8.71 7.97 15.08
C PRO A 158 8.77 6.44 15.11
N VAL A 159 7.63 5.77 15.35
CA VAL A 159 7.57 4.30 15.34
C VAL A 159 7.96 3.77 13.97
N ALA A 160 7.34 4.27 12.89
CA ALA A 160 7.63 3.83 11.53
C ALA A 160 9.12 4.07 11.17
N SER A 161 9.72 5.17 11.62
CA SER A 161 11.14 5.45 11.39
C SER A 161 12.07 4.42 12.02
N THR A 162 11.73 3.87 13.19
CA THR A 162 12.54 2.84 13.86
C THR A 162 12.51 1.50 13.12
N LEU A 163 11.52 1.27 12.28
CA LEU A 163 11.35 0.04 11.49
C LEU A 163 12.15 0.06 10.20
N VAL A 164 12.76 1.19 9.85
CA VAL A 164 13.62 1.30 8.67
C VAL A 164 14.97 0.65 8.94
N SER A 165 15.43 -0.22 8.04
CA SER A 165 16.76 -0.81 8.10
C SER A 165 17.85 0.23 7.78
N SER A 166 19.11 -0.08 8.12
CA SER A 166 20.25 0.77 7.75
C SER A 166 20.29 0.94 6.22
N GLY A 167 20.35 2.18 5.75
CA GLY A 167 20.31 2.52 4.32
C GLY A 167 18.91 2.39 3.68
N GLY A 168 17.90 2.03 4.45
CA GLY A 168 16.50 1.96 3.98
C GLY A 168 15.83 3.33 3.89
N ARG A 169 14.57 3.34 3.50
CA ARG A 169 13.76 4.55 3.28
C ARG A 169 12.40 4.47 3.96
N LEU A 170 11.93 5.61 4.47
CA LEU A 170 10.53 5.79 4.90
C LEU A 170 9.80 6.59 3.82
N ALA A 171 8.75 6.02 3.26
CA ALA A 171 7.91 6.68 2.27
C ALA A 171 6.57 7.10 2.90
N LEU A 172 6.28 8.39 2.84
CA LEU A 172 5.06 8.99 3.36
C LEU A 172 4.12 9.34 2.21
N LEU A 173 2.95 8.70 2.17
CA LEU A 173 1.89 9.05 1.22
C LEU A 173 0.91 10.00 1.96
N VAL A 174 1.25 11.27 1.95
CA VAL A 174 0.62 12.30 2.78
C VAL A 174 0.40 13.60 1.99
N GLY A 175 -0.55 14.41 2.43
CA GLY A 175 -0.71 15.75 1.89
C GLY A 175 0.27 16.77 2.51
N GLU A 176 0.39 17.95 1.88
CA GLU A 176 1.32 19.02 2.26
C GLU A 176 1.31 19.38 3.76
N ARG A 177 0.12 19.42 4.38
CA ARG A 177 0.00 19.71 5.81
C ARG A 177 0.69 18.68 6.70
N GLN A 178 0.62 17.39 6.32
CA GLN A 178 1.27 16.32 7.06
C GLN A 178 2.77 16.28 6.77
N LEU A 179 3.19 16.64 5.55
CA LEU A 179 4.60 16.77 5.21
C LEU A 179 5.32 17.78 6.11
N GLY A 180 4.82 19.00 6.21
CA GLY A 180 5.42 20.02 7.09
C GLY A 180 5.50 19.60 8.57
N ARG A 181 4.53 18.79 9.05
CA ARG A 181 4.59 18.22 10.41
C ARG A 181 5.65 17.11 10.51
N ALA A 182 5.75 16.27 9.48
CA ALA A 182 6.73 15.18 9.44
C ALA A 182 8.16 15.72 9.48
N GLU A 183 8.45 16.76 8.73
CA GLU A 183 9.77 17.46 8.73
C GLU A 183 10.14 18.00 10.09
N GLY A 184 9.16 18.48 10.87
CA GLY A 184 9.38 18.95 12.24
C GLY A 184 9.62 17.84 13.27
N ILE A 185 9.15 16.61 13.00
CA ILE A 185 9.25 15.47 13.93
C ILE A 185 10.48 14.61 13.64
N LEU A 186 10.77 14.35 12.38
CA LEU A 186 11.87 13.49 11.96
C LEU A 186 13.00 14.33 11.34
N PRO A 187 14.08 14.58 12.05
CA PRO A 187 15.29 15.14 11.43
C PRO A 187 15.88 14.08 10.47
N GLY A 188 16.19 14.48 9.23
CA GLY A 188 16.75 13.56 8.26
C GLY A 188 16.91 14.17 6.88
N ASN A 189 17.41 13.38 5.94
CA ASN A 189 17.48 13.76 4.53
C ASN A 189 16.14 13.48 3.86
N TRP A 190 15.40 14.54 3.60
CA TRP A 190 14.17 14.47 2.84
C TRP A 190 14.48 14.42 1.34
N LEU A 191 13.96 13.41 0.66
CA LEU A 191 14.00 13.37 -0.80
C LEU A 191 12.89 14.25 -1.37
N PRO A 192 13.05 14.79 -2.59
CA PRO A 192 12.03 15.60 -3.22
C PRO A 192 10.67 14.91 -3.23
N THR A 193 9.64 15.68 -2.92
CA THR A 193 8.24 15.24 -3.07
C THR A 193 7.90 15.13 -4.55
N VAL A 194 7.21 14.09 -4.94
CA VAL A 194 6.76 13.81 -6.31
C VAL A 194 5.25 13.89 -6.41
#